data_386902414446afb80b537593b6c4d4a4
#
_entry.id   386902414446afb80b537593b6c4d4a4
#
_cell.length_a   1.000
_cell.length_b   1.000
_cell.length_c   1.000
_cell.angle_alpha   90.00
_cell.angle_beta   90.00
_cell.angle_gamma   90.00
#
_symmetry.space_group_name_H-M   'P 1'
#
loop_
_entity.id
_entity.type
_entity.pdbx_description
1 polymer ?
#
loop_
_entity_poly.entity_id
_entity_poly.type
_entity_poly.pdbx_seq_one_letter_code
_entity_poly.pdbx_strand_id
1 'polypeptide(L)'
;MKNIKILIFVAIIIFIIALVFVFKDRILKIIYPKTYQEIVSIYAEKYNVDENLVFAVIKAESNFQEGAVSHKSAIGLMQLMEETAVDVARKYGIEIDFENAQEEISNVQNNINIGTKYLSVLLEQYGNKEVAVAAYNAGIGTVDNWIEKGIIKEDGSDIE
;
A
#
# COMPACT_ATOMS: atom_id res chain seq x y z
N MET A 1 -43.94 -27.46 -2.55
CA MET A 1 -43.33 -26.58 -3.56
C MET A 1 -42.44 -25.46 -2.93
N LYS A 2 -42.87 -24.78 -1.84
CA LYS A 2 -42.06 -23.69 -1.20
C LYS A 2 -40.72 -24.18 -0.63
N ASN A 3 -40.71 -25.34 0.02
CA ASN A 3 -39.50 -25.94 0.63
C ASN A 3 -38.47 -26.37 -0.41
N ILE A 4 -38.90 -26.84 -1.60
CA ILE A 4 -38.00 -27.21 -2.70
C ILE A 4 -37.27 -25.98 -3.25
N LYS A 5 -37.97 -24.85 -3.39
CA LYS A 5 -37.35 -23.60 -3.85
C LYS A 5 -36.29 -23.10 -2.87
N ILE A 6 -36.54 -23.23 -1.57
CA ILE A 6 -35.55 -22.88 -0.52
C ILE A 6 -34.35 -23.80 -0.58
N LEU A 7 -34.53 -25.12 -0.72
CA LEU A 7 -33.48 -26.09 -0.86
C LEU A 7 -32.59 -25.83 -2.08
N ILE A 8 -33.17 -25.52 -3.24
CA ILE A 8 -32.44 -25.17 -4.45
C ILE A 8 -31.64 -23.87 -4.24
N PHE A 9 -32.25 -22.87 -3.61
CA PHE A 9 -31.56 -21.60 -3.31
C PHE A 9 -30.35 -21.79 -2.40
N VAL A 10 -30.52 -22.57 -1.33
CA VAL A 10 -29.40 -22.92 -0.42
C VAL A 10 -28.29 -23.71 -1.15
N ALA A 11 -28.68 -24.67 -2.00
CA ALA A 11 -27.69 -25.43 -2.79
C ALA A 11 -26.91 -24.55 -3.76
N ILE A 12 -27.56 -23.55 -4.39
CA ILE A 12 -26.88 -22.57 -5.26
C ILE A 12 -25.88 -21.72 -4.45
N ILE A 13 -26.25 -21.25 -3.25
CA ILE A 13 -25.35 -20.48 -2.40
C ILE A 13 -24.12 -21.32 -2.00
N ILE A 14 -24.33 -22.56 -1.57
CA ILE A 14 -23.23 -23.48 -1.21
C ILE A 14 -22.31 -23.71 -2.42
N PHE A 15 -22.88 -23.89 -3.60
CA PHE A 15 -22.12 -24.07 -4.83
C PHE A 15 -21.29 -22.82 -5.18
N ILE A 16 -21.85 -21.62 -5.05
CA ILE A 16 -21.12 -20.35 -5.27
C ILE A 16 -19.97 -20.20 -4.26
N ILE A 17 -20.21 -20.47 -2.98
CA ILE A 17 -19.18 -20.44 -1.94
C ILE A 17 -18.05 -21.43 -2.27
N ALA A 18 -18.39 -22.64 -2.69
CA ALA A 18 -17.42 -23.65 -3.09
C ALA A 18 -16.58 -23.18 -4.31
N LEU A 19 -17.25 -22.57 -5.31
CA LEU A 19 -16.54 -21.99 -6.46
C LEU A 19 -15.58 -20.88 -6.04
N VAL A 20 -16.01 -19.96 -5.18
CA VAL A 20 -15.13 -18.89 -4.65
C VAL A 20 -13.94 -19.48 -3.92
N PHE A 21 -14.16 -20.53 -3.11
CA PHE A 21 -13.07 -21.18 -2.39
C PHE A 21 -12.07 -21.90 -3.31
N VAL A 22 -12.57 -22.58 -4.37
CA VAL A 22 -11.73 -23.25 -5.36
C VAL A 22 -10.93 -22.24 -6.21
N PHE A 23 -11.53 -21.09 -6.53
CA PHE A 23 -10.89 -20.10 -7.40
C PHE A 23 -10.20 -18.97 -6.64
N LYS A 24 -10.21 -18.99 -5.29
CA LYS A 24 -9.61 -17.90 -4.46
C LYS A 24 -8.19 -17.55 -4.88
N ASP A 25 -7.32 -18.55 -5.12
CA ASP A 25 -5.93 -18.31 -5.48
C ASP A 25 -5.76 -17.68 -6.88
N ARG A 26 -6.69 -17.99 -7.81
CA ARG A 26 -6.73 -17.33 -9.12
C ARG A 26 -7.22 -15.89 -9.01
N ILE A 27 -8.24 -15.65 -8.18
CA ILE A 27 -8.77 -14.31 -7.92
C ILE A 27 -7.72 -13.46 -7.23
N LEU A 28 -7.04 -14.00 -6.21
CA LEU A 28 -5.95 -13.30 -5.52
C LEU A 28 -4.80 -12.96 -6.45
N LYS A 29 -4.42 -13.85 -7.39
CA LYS A 29 -3.38 -13.56 -8.39
C LYS A 29 -3.74 -12.45 -9.37
N ILE A 30 -5.05 -12.25 -9.63
CA ILE A 30 -5.53 -11.14 -10.48
C ILE A 30 -5.52 -9.83 -9.69
N ILE A 31 -5.90 -9.88 -8.40
CA ILE A 31 -5.96 -8.71 -7.53
C ILE A 31 -4.55 -8.26 -7.09
N TYR A 32 -3.66 -9.23 -6.84
CA TYR A 32 -2.27 -9.02 -6.43
C TYR A 32 -1.33 -9.66 -7.46
N PRO A 33 -0.96 -8.96 -8.52
CA PRO A 33 -0.08 -9.49 -9.54
C PRO A 33 1.30 -9.82 -8.94
N LYS A 34 1.78 -11.03 -9.19
CA LYS A 34 3.11 -11.49 -8.73
C LYS A 34 4.29 -10.72 -9.36
N THR A 35 4.02 -9.87 -10.34
CA THR A 35 5.03 -9.15 -11.11
C THR A 35 6.02 -8.39 -10.23
N TYR A 36 5.59 -7.91 -9.06
CA TYR A 36 6.43 -7.14 -8.13
C TYR A 36 6.82 -7.92 -6.88
N GLN A 37 6.43 -9.19 -6.76
CA GLN A 37 6.61 -9.95 -5.51
C GLN A 37 8.07 -10.01 -5.08
N GLU A 38 8.99 -10.29 -6.01
CA GLU A 38 10.41 -10.38 -5.71
C GLU A 38 10.96 -9.04 -5.18
N ILE A 39 10.64 -7.93 -5.86
CA ILE A 39 11.10 -6.59 -5.48
C ILE A 39 10.50 -6.18 -4.13
N VAL A 40 9.19 -6.39 -3.94
CA VAL A 40 8.50 -6.07 -2.69
C VAL A 40 9.07 -6.88 -1.54
N SER A 41 9.26 -8.21 -1.71
CA SER A 41 9.84 -9.06 -0.66
C SER A 41 11.24 -8.58 -0.24
N ILE A 42 12.10 -8.22 -1.19
CA ILE A 42 13.45 -7.72 -0.91
C ILE A 42 13.40 -6.47 -0.03
N TYR A 43 12.58 -5.48 -0.37
CA TYR A 43 12.55 -4.21 0.37
C TYR A 43 11.70 -4.28 1.63
N ALA A 44 10.67 -5.10 1.68
CA ALA A 44 9.90 -5.40 2.89
C ALA A 44 10.80 -6.04 3.96
N GLU A 45 11.59 -7.05 3.59
CA GLU A 45 12.59 -7.66 4.48
C GLU A 45 13.67 -6.66 4.89
N LYS A 46 14.25 -5.92 3.93
CA LYS A 46 15.31 -4.93 4.17
C LYS A 46 14.92 -3.88 5.21
N TYR A 47 13.66 -3.44 5.19
CA TYR A 47 13.17 -2.36 6.05
C TYR A 47 12.24 -2.81 7.16
N ASN A 48 12.11 -4.14 7.36
CA ASN A 48 11.26 -4.75 8.39
C ASN A 48 9.78 -4.27 8.32
N VAL A 49 9.22 -4.28 7.11
CA VAL A 49 7.81 -3.94 6.85
C VAL A 49 7.07 -5.20 6.42
N ASP A 50 5.82 -5.35 6.85
CA ASP A 50 4.95 -6.45 6.36
C ASP A 50 4.78 -6.34 4.84
N GLU A 51 5.16 -7.40 4.12
CA GLU A 51 5.03 -7.49 2.66
C GLU A 51 3.60 -7.23 2.18
N ASN A 52 2.61 -7.74 2.92
CA ASN A 52 1.20 -7.53 2.58
C ASN A 52 0.79 -6.06 2.74
N LEU A 53 1.38 -5.34 3.70
CA LEU A 53 1.14 -3.92 3.87
C LEU A 53 1.71 -3.12 2.69
N VAL A 54 2.91 -3.46 2.22
CA VAL A 54 3.49 -2.83 1.02
C VAL A 54 2.59 -3.07 -0.20
N PHE A 55 2.13 -4.30 -0.42
CA PHE A 55 1.18 -4.61 -1.49
C PHE A 55 -0.16 -3.86 -1.35
N ALA A 56 -0.67 -3.71 -0.12
CA ALA A 56 -1.90 -2.96 0.14
C ALA A 56 -1.74 -1.48 -0.23
N VAL A 57 -0.61 -0.87 0.13
CA VAL A 57 -0.27 0.51 -0.25
C VAL A 57 -0.18 0.64 -1.78
N ILE A 58 0.59 -0.20 -2.47
CA ILE A 58 0.69 -0.18 -3.93
C ILE A 58 -0.70 -0.33 -4.59
N LYS A 59 -1.53 -1.23 -4.05
CA LYS A 59 -2.89 -1.43 -4.55
C LYS A 59 -3.76 -0.18 -4.38
N ALA A 60 -3.70 0.47 -3.23
CA ALA A 60 -4.46 1.67 -2.92
C ALA A 60 -3.98 2.87 -3.75
N GLU A 61 -2.68 3.06 -3.88
CA GLU A 61 -2.06 4.23 -4.51
C GLU A 61 -2.14 4.22 -6.03
N SER A 62 -1.84 3.10 -6.68
CA SER A 62 -1.74 3.04 -8.13
C SER A 62 -2.56 1.93 -8.80
N ASN A 63 -3.17 1.04 -8.00
CA ASN A 63 -3.75 -0.21 -8.51
C ASN A 63 -2.74 -1.00 -9.38
N PHE A 64 -1.45 -1.00 -8.98
CA PHE A 64 -0.33 -1.62 -9.69
C PHE A 64 -0.01 -1.02 -11.06
N GLN A 65 -0.33 0.24 -11.30
CA GLN A 65 0.03 0.96 -12.53
C GLN A 65 1.41 1.63 -12.38
N GLU A 66 2.44 1.10 -13.06
CA GLU A 66 3.83 1.62 -12.98
C GLU A 66 3.95 3.09 -13.38
N GLY A 67 3.26 3.48 -14.45
CA GLY A 67 3.30 4.84 -14.99
C GLY A 67 2.27 5.79 -14.37
N ALA A 68 1.68 5.44 -13.21
CA ALA A 68 0.68 6.29 -12.59
C ALA A 68 1.28 7.64 -12.16
N VAL A 69 0.62 8.73 -12.57
CA VAL A 69 0.95 10.09 -12.12
C VAL A 69 -0.35 10.75 -11.67
N SER A 70 -0.39 11.23 -10.43
CA SER A 70 -1.57 11.88 -9.88
C SER A 70 -1.67 13.35 -10.30
N HIS A 71 -2.83 13.99 -10.06
CA HIS A 71 -3.00 15.42 -10.26
C HIS A 71 -2.08 16.29 -9.40
N LYS A 72 -1.54 15.72 -8.31
CA LYS A 72 -0.56 16.37 -7.43
C LYS A 72 0.88 15.99 -7.79
N SER A 73 1.11 15.38 -8.94
CA SER A 73 2.41 14.92 -9.43
C SER A 73 3.06 13.82 -8.55
N ALA A 74 2.26 13.04 -7.82
CA ALA A 74 2.77 11.82 -7.19
C ALA A 74 3.01 10.74 -8.25
N ILE A 75 4.09 9.97 -8.11
CA ILE A 75 4.67 9.14 -9.18
C ILE A 75 4.72 7.67 -8.78
N GLY A 76 4.35 6.81 -9.73
CA GLY A 76 4.63 5.37 -9.75
C GLY A 76 3.75 4.53 -8.84
N LEU A 77 4.21 3.31 -8.58
CA LEU A 77 3.44 2.28 -7.86
C LEU A 77 3.01 2.70 -6.45
N MET A 78 3.88 3.38 -5.73
CA MET A 78 3.64 3.83 -4.36
C MET A 78 3.31 5.34 -4.28
N GLN A 79 3.03 6.00 -5.41
CA GLN A 79 2.61 7.40 -5.53
C GLN A 79 3.46 8.36 -4.69
N LEU A 80 4.76 8.34 -4.92
CA LEU A 80 5.70 9.19 -4.19
C LEU A 80 5.69 10.61 -4.74
N MET A 81 5.59 11.60 -3.85
CA MET A 81 5.92 12.99 -4.18
C MET A 81 7.44 13.11 -4.34
N GLU A 82 7.89 13.82 -5.36
CA GLU A 82 9.33 13.98 -5.66
C GLU A 82 10.11 14.50 -4.46
N GLU A 83 9.62 15.55 -3.78
CA GLU A 83 10.25 16.11 -2.60
C GLU A 83 10.40 15.05 -1.48
N THR A 84 9.34 14.31 -1.18
CA THR A 84 9.36 13.24 -0.16
C THR A 84 10.36 12.14 -0.53
N ALA A 85 10.36 11.72 -1.80
CA ALA A 85 11.25 10.66 -2.28
C ALA A 85 12.72 11.06 -2.20
N VAL A 86 13.04 12.28 -2.62
CA VAL A 86 14.39 12.85 -2.54
C VAL A 86 14.85 12.97 -1.09
N ASP A 87 14.02 13.45 -0.19
CA ASP A 87 14.34 13.58 1.22
C ASP A 87 14.60 12.22 1.88
N VAL A 88 13.76 11.23 1.60
CA VAL A 88 13.95 9.85 2.09
C VAL A 88 15.23 9.26 1.51
N ALA A 89 15.47 9.40 0.21
CA ALA A 89 16.67 8.85 -0.43
C ALA A 89 17.94 9.45 0.17
N ARG A 90 18.01 10.78 0.34
CA ARG A 90 19.16 11.47 0.95
C ARG A 90 19.37 11.08 2.40
N LYS A 91 18.31 11.10 3.20
CA LYS A 91 18.39 10.84 4.64
C LYS A 91 18.81 9.40 4.96
N TYR A 92 18.42 8.44 4.11
CA TYR A 92 18.66 7.02 4.37
C TYR A 92 19.67 6.38 3.42
N GLY A 93 20.39 7.19 2.63
CA GLY A 93 21.47 6.71 1.76
C GLY A 93 20.99 5.78 0.65
N ILE A 94 19.82 6.04 0.07
CA ILE A 94 19.35 5.34 -1.12
C ILE A 94 19.93 6.08 -2.33
N GLU A 95 20.77 5.37 -3.09
CA GLU A 95 21.43 5.93 -4.27
C GLU A 95 20.44 6.10 -5.42
N ILE A 96 20.26 7.34 -5.85
CA ILE A 96 19.52 7.73 -7.06
C ILE A 96 20.23 8.94 -7.69
N ASP A 97 20.01 9.16 -8.98
CA ASP A 97 20.42 10.40 -9.62
C ASP A 97 19.46 11.54 -9.25
N PHE A 98 19.88 12.41 -8.35
CA PHE A 98 19.08 13.53 -7.86
C PHE A 98 18.86 14.64 -8.92
N GLU A 99 19.67 14.68 -9.99
CA GLU A 99 19.46 15.61 -11.09
C GLU A 99 18.32 15.16 -12.01
N ASN A 100 18.07 13.83 -12.04
CA ASN A 100 17.00 13.21 -12.79
C ASN A 100 15.98 12.51 -11.87
N ALA A 101 15.70 13.09 -10.70
CA ALA A 101 14.89 12.48 -9.63
C ALA A 101 13.54 11.95 -10.09
N GLN A 102 12.82 12.63 -10.98
CA GLN A 102 11.54 12.18 -11.50
C GLN A 102 11.65 10.85 -12.27
N GLU A 103 12.68 10.71 -13.12
CA GLU A 103 12.93 9.49 -13.88
C GLU A 103 13.30 8.34 -12.95
N GLU A 104 14.18 8.60 -11.98
CA GLU A 104 14.60 7.65 -10.97
C GLU A 104 13.43 7.15 -10.10
N ILE A 105 12.55 8.06 -9.66
CA ILE A 105 11.35 7.71 -8.88
C ILE A 105 10.33 6.96 -9.74
N SER A 106 10.28 7.18 -11.03
CA SER A 106 9.42 6.45 -11.97
C SER A 106 9.87 5.01 -12.18
N ASN A 107 11.13 4.69 -11.91
CA ASN A 107 11.64 3.33 -11.97
C ASN A 107 10.99 2.47 -10.88
N VAL A 108 10.46 1.31 -11.27
CA VAL A 108 9.73 0.39 -10.38
C VAL A 108 10.52 0.02 -9.13
N GLN A 109 11.81 -0.32 -9.31
CA GLN A 109 12.65 -0.76 -8.19
C GLN A 109 12.93 0.39 -7.21
N ASN A 110 13.26 1.57 -7.72
CA ASN A 110 13.51 2.75 -6.89
C ASN A 110 12.23 3.22 -6.18
N ASN A 111 11.10 3.18 -6.88
CA ASN A 111 9.79 3.55 -6.32
C ASN A 111 9.42 2.67 -5.14
N ILE A 112 9.51 1.34 -5.29
CA ILE A 112 9.24 0.39 -4.20
C ILE A 112 10.28 0.52 -3.09
N ASN A 113 11.58 0.68 -3.41
CA ASN A 113 12.64 0.85 -2.43
C ASN A 113 12.38 2.07 -1.53
N ILE A 114 12.21 3.24 -2.15
CA ILE A 114 12.01 4.51 -1.43
C ILE A 114 10.67 4.51 -0.68
N GLY A 115 9.58 4.06 -1.33
CA GLY A 115 8.25 4.03 -0.73
C GLY A 115 8.16 3.08 0.46
N THR A 116 8.79 1.89 0.37
CA THR A 116 8.84 0.94 1.50
C THR A 116 9.68 1.51 2.63
N LYS A 117 10.81 2.20 2.35
CA LYS A 117 11.59 2.89 3.37
C LYS A 117 10.78 3.99 4.04
N TYR A 118 10.05 4.80 3.27
CA TYR A 118 9.19 5.85 3.82
C TYR A 118 8.11 5.26 4.73
N LEU A 119 7.44 4.19 4.30
CA LEU A 119 6.45 3.48 5.11
C LEU A 119 7.07 2.92 6.41
N SER A 120 8.27 2.35 6.37
CA SER A 120 9.03 1.91 7.54
C SER A 120 9.25 3.05 8.55
N VAL A 121 9.63 4.23 8.06
CA VAL A 121 9.84 5.42 8.90
C VAL A 121 8.55 5.85 9.61
N LEU A 122 7.44 5.85 8.89
CA LEU A 122 6.14 6.21 9.46
C LEU A 122 5.67 5.19 10.49
N LEU A 123 5.87 3.90 10.23
CA LEU A 123 5.57 2.83 11.20
C LEU A 123 6.38 2.96 12.48
N GLU A 124 7.66 3.34 12.36
CA GLU A 124 8.52 3.59 13.51
C GLU A 124 8.10 4.87 14.27
N GLN A 125 7.76 5.94 13.56
CA GLN A 125 7.37 7.23 14.14
C GLN A 125 6.08 7.14 14.94
N TYR A 126 5.06 6.50 14.39
CA TYR A 126 3.73 6.48 15.01
C TYR A 126 3.49 5.24 15.88
N GLY A 127 4.25 4.16 15.72
CA GLY A 127 4.06 2.91 16.47
C GLY A 127 2.71 2.22 16.23
N ASN A 128 1.87 2.79 15.37
CA ASN A 128 0.54 2.30 14.99
C ASN A 128 0.42 2.25 13.46
N LYS A 129 -0.06 1.13 12.93
CA LYS A 129 -0.12 0.88 11.49
C LYS A 129 -1.15 1.79 10.80
N GLU A 130 -2.31 1.97 11.40
CA GLU A 130 -3.41 2.75 10.87
C GLU A 130 -3.01 4.23 10.77
N VAL A 131 -2.38 4.77 11.81
CA VAL A 131 -1.87 6.14 11.83
C VAL A 131 -0.72 6.32 10.82
N ALA A 132 0.19 5.35 10.72
CA ALA A 132 1.28 5.38 9.75
C ALA A 132 0.77 5.40 8.30
N VAL A 133 -0.24 4.59 7.98
CA VAL A 133 -0.87 4.57 6.64
C VAL A 133 -1.62 5.88 6.38
N ALA A 134 -2.31 6.44 7.38
CA ALA A 134 -2.93 7.76 7.27
C ALA A 134 -1.88 8.84 6.98
N ALA A 135 -0.72 8.79 7.65
CA ALA A 135 0.39 9.72 7.42
C ALA A 135 1.06 9.54 6.06
N TYR A 136 1.13 8.31 5.56
CA TYR A 136 1.59 8.02 4.20
C TYR A 136 0.74 8.74 3.15
N ASN A 137 -0.58 8.67 3.30
CA ASN A 137 -1.55 9.26 2.35
C ASN A 137 -1.74 10.77 2.53
N ALA A 138 -1.94 11.24 3.76
CA ALA A 138 -2.29 12.64 4.05
C ALA A 138 -1.07 13.55 4.31
N GLY A 139 0.10 12.96 4.57
CA GLY A 139 1.32 13.62 4.99
C GLY A 139 1.45 13.75 6.51
N ILE A 140 2.68 13.69 7.01
CA ILE A 140 3.04 13.75 8.44
C ILE A 140 2.41 14.98 9.12
N GLY A 141 2.62 16.19 8.58
CA GLY A 141 2.11 17.42 9.19
C GLY A 141 0.58 17.48 9.31
N THR A 142 -0.13 16.81 8.40
CA THR A 142 -1.60 16.71 8.46
C THR A 142 -2.01 15.80 9.62
N VAL A 143 -1.39 14.64 9.74
CA VAL A 143 -1.72 13.66 10.78
C VAL A 143 -1.33 14.17 12.15
N ASP A 144 -0.16 14.78 12.30
CA ASP A 144 0.27 15.41 13.55
C ASP A 144 -0.73 16.48 14.02
N ASN A 145 -1.22 17.33 13.11
CA ASN A 145 -2.26 18.31 13.41
C ASN A 145 -3.61 17.66 13.77
N TRP A 146 -3.95 16.50 13.19
CA TRP A 146 -5.15 15.76 13.58
C TRP A 146 -5.03 15.17 14.99
N ILE A 147 -3.87 14.66 15.36
CA ILE A 147 -3.58 14.15 16.70
C ILE A 147 -3.63 15.30 17.72
N GLU A 148 -2.93 16.41 17.43
CA GLU A 148 -2.90 17.62 18.31
C GLU A 148 -4.29 18.17 18.57
N LYS A 149 -5.17 18.17 17.55
CA LYS A 149 -6.55 18.63 17.67
C LYS A 149 -7.52 17.60 18.25
N GLY A 150 -7.04 16.39 18.55
CA GLY A 150 -7.88 15.29 19.04
C GLY A 150 -8.91 14.79 18.02
N ILE A 151 -8.65 14.99 16.73
CA ILE A 151 -9.48 14.47 15.63
C ILE A 151 -9.29 12.96 15.49
N ILE A 152 -8.05 12.50 15.65
CA ILE A 152 -7.69 11.07 15.76
C ILE A 152 -6.85 10.87 17.01
N LYS A 153 -6.91 9.67 17.58
CA LYS A 153 -6.04 9.29 18.69
C LYS A 153 -4.67 8.85 18.21
N GLU A 154 -3.66 9.11 19.01
CA GLU A 154 -2.28 8.70 18.71
C GLU A 154 -2.15 7.18 18.60
N ASP A 155 -2.94 6.42 19.36
CA ASP A 155 -2.98 4.96 19.31
C ASP A 155 -3.82 4.39 18.15
N GLY A 156 -4.42 5.24 17.33
CA GLY A 156 -5.21 4.86 16.15
C GLY A 156 -6.50 4.10 16.47
N SER A 157 -6.92 4.03 17.74
CA SER A 157 -8.07 3.21 18.17
C SER A 157 -9.43 3.69 17.65
N ASP A 158 -9.47 4.83 16.98
CA ASP A 158 -10.63 5.46 16.39
C ASP A 158 -10.55 5.59 14.84
N ILE A 159 -9.52 5.00 14.24
CA ILE A 159 -9.38 4.92 12.78
C ILE A 159 -9.97 3.57 12.33
N GLU A 160 -11.07 3.61 11.54
CA GLU A 160 -11.71 2.45 10.92
C GLU A 160 -11.32 2.28 9.44
#